data_71c9e9763b5f7c2a2521974b15192dc6
#
_entry.id   71c9e9763b5f7c2a2521974b15192dc6
#
_cell.length_a   1.000
_cell.length_b   1.000
_cell.length_c   1.000
_cell.angle_alpha   90.00
_cell.angle_beta   90.00
_cell.angle_gamma   90.00
#
_symmetry.space_group_name_H-M   'P 1'
#
loop_
_entity.id
_entity.type
_entity.pdbx_description
1 polymer ?
#
loop_
_entity_poly.entity_id
_entity_poly.type
_entity_poly.pdbx_seq_one_letter_code
_entity_poly.pdbx_strand_id
1 'polypeptide(L)'
;LIATFALAVVMAIREVKYYGAGQVNDLILNVNSSDKVDNSVENLKRSKLVLFNLLLTFAVLVVLLFNKFPNYFVFMFGCSIALLVNYPNIKEQKARIKAHASAALDVSAVMLAAGIFVGVLGKSGMLEAMTVPLLKIIPSFIAKYLQLVMGVLALPLGTIVGTDSYFYGIMPLAMEVGQNYAIEPLNMAIAMLIGKNISLLVSPMVPATFLAIGLTNTELKDHLKYSLIPLWILSLIMLIFAVIIGM
;
A
#
# COMPACT_ATOMS: atom_id res chain seq x y z
N LEU A 1 -6.44 1.92 7.71
CA LEU A 1 -6.64 3.35 7.42
C LEU A 1 -7.02 4.13 8.69
N ILE A 2 -8.08 3.72 9.45
CA ILE A 2 -8.46 4.39 10.71
C ILE A 2 -7.33 4.31 11.74
N ALA A 3 -6.71 3.14 11.91
CA ALA A 3 -5.62 2.93 12.86
C ALA A 3 -4.36 3.73 12.50
N THR A 4 -4.02 3.83 11.21
CA THR A 4 -2.89 4.64 10.73
C THR A 4 -3.17 6.14 10.91
N PHE A 5 -4.41 6.58 10.68
CA PHE A 5 -4.82 7.96 10.93
C PHE A 5 -4.75 8.30 12.41
N ALA A 6 -5.28 7.43 13.28
CA ALA A 6 -5.21 7.63 14.73
C ALA A 6 -3.76 7.71 15.23
N LEU A 7 -2.87 6.84 14.72
CA LEU A 7 -1.45 6.90 15.03
C LEU A 7 -0.82 8.22 14.57
N ALA A 8 -1.13 8.67 13.35
CA ALA A 8 -0.62 9.95 12.82
C ALA A 8 -1.04 11.13 13.70
N VAL A 9 -2.30 11.16 14.17
CA VAL A 9 -2.79 12.18 15.10
C VAL A 9 -2.04 12.14 16.43
N VAL A 10 -1.84 10.95 17.01
CA VAL A 10 -1.08 10.79 18.27
C VAL A 10 0.36 11.26 18.10
N MET A 11 1.00 10.93 16.98
CA MET A 11 2.37 11.37 16.69
C MET A 11 2.43 12.89 16.50
N ALA A 12 1.47 13.49 15.79
CA ALA A 12 1.40 14.93 15.61
C ALA A 12 1.22 15.68 16.95
N ILE A 13 0.34 15.20 17.84
CA ILE A 13 0.15 15.76 19.19
C ILE A 13 1.44 15.66 20.00
N ARG A 14 2.15 14.55 19.91
CA ARG A 14 3.45 14.36 20.58
C ARG A 14 4.50 15.34 20.09
N GLU A 15 4.59 15.57 18.78
CA GLU A 15 5.50 16.53 18.16
C GLU A 15 5.22 17.96 18.61
N VAL A 16 3.97 18.39 18.55
CA VAL A 16 3.56 19.73 19.03
C VAL A 16 3.92 19.93 20.50
N LYS A 17 3.79 18.89 21.33
CA LYS A 17 4.15 18.94 22.74
C LYS A 17 5.66 18.99 22.98
N TYR A 18 6.47 18.38 22.09
CA TYR A 18 7.93 18.28 22.26
C TYR A 18 8.66 19.51 21.69
N TYR A 19 8.27 20.00 20.53
CA TYR A 19 8.94 21.09 19.81
C TYR A 19 8.25 22.46 19.96
N GLY A 20 7.04 22.51 20.49
CA GLY A 20 6.22 23.71 20.61
C GLY A 20 5.50 24.08 19.31
N ALA A 21 4.34 24.73 19.44
CA ALA A 21 3.47 25.07 18.29
C ALA A 21 4.11 26.08 17.30
N GLY A 22 5.09 26.87 17.75
CA GLY A 22 5.77 27.86 16.90
C GLY A 22 6.63 27.24 15.80
N GLN A 23 7.47 26.27 16.15
CA GLN A 23 8.35 25.62 15.16
C GLN A 23 7.57 24.76 14.15
N VAL A 24 6.46 24.14 14.56
CA VAL A 24 5.58 23.39 13.65
C VAL A 24 4.93 24.33 12.63
N ASN A 25 4.51 25.53 13.05
CA ASN A 25 3.95 26.53 12.14
C ASN A 25 4.97 27.03 11.12
N ASP A 26 6.21 27.25 11.52
CA ASP A 26 7.30 27.68 10.63
C ASP A 26 7.64 26.58 9.58
N LEU A 27 7.59 25.31 9.97
CA LEU A 27 7.73 24.18 9.06
C LEU A 27 6.58 24.12 8.04
N ILE A 28 5.34 24.31 8.48
CA ILE A 28 4.15 24.32 7.59
C ILE A 28 4.21 25.52 6.63
N LEU A 29 4.64 26.69 7.09
CA LEU A 29 4.77 27.88 6.23
C LEU A 29 5.86 27.71 5.19
N ASN A 30 6.99 27.08 5.52
CA ASN A 30 8.07 26.79 4.58
C ASN A 30 7.68 25.74 3.54
N VAL A 31 6.86 24.75 3.89
CA VAL A 31 6.30 23.78 2.93
C VAL A 31 5.39 24.48 1.93
N ASN A 32 4.54 25.41 2.38
CA ASN A 32 3.63 26.17 1.51
C ASN A 32 4.35 27.17 0.58
N SER A 33 5.56 27.60 0.91
CA SER A 33 6.33 28.54 0.09
C SER A 33 7.22 27.87 -0.98
N SER A 34 7.44 26.56 -0.92
CA SER A 34 8.23 25.81 -1.91
C SER A 34 7.41 25.34 -3.12
N ASP A 35 6.08 25.41 -3.06
CA ASP A 35 5.22 25.09 -4.20
C ASP A 35 5.23 26.26 -5.21
N LYS A 36 6.22 26.28 -6.11
CA LYS A 36 6.00 26.86 -7.44
C LYS A 36 5.00 25.97 -8.14
N VAL A 37 3.70 26.29 -7.94
CA VAL A 37 2.61 25.64 -8.66
C VAL A 37 2.90 25.80 -10.16
N ASP A 38 3.19 24.69 -10.81
CA ASP A 38 3.37 24.65 -12.25
C ASP A 38 2.07 25.14 -12.89
N ASN A 39 2.12 26.26 -13.62
CA ASN A 39 0.97 26.91 -14.26
C ASN A 39 0.17 25.93 -15.16
N SER A 40 0.77 24.82 -15.57
CA SER A 40 0.09 23.75 -16.31
C SER A 40 -0.95 23.00 -15.46
N VAL A 41 -0.76 22.93 -14.14
CA VAL A 41 -1.69 22.26 -13.21
C VAL A 41 -2.87 23.16 -12.85
N GLU A 42 -2.68 24.46 -12.82
CA GLU A 42 -3.73 25.44 -12.47
C GLU A 42 -4.87 25.44 -13.47
N ASN A 43 -4.58 25.27 -14.76
CA ASN A 43 -5.57 25.14 -15.83
C ASN A 43 -6.42 23.86 -15.75
N LEU A 44 -6.02 22.88 -14.92
CA LEU A 44 -6.74 21.61 -14.71
C LEU A 44 -7.67 21.65 -13.50
N LYS A 45 -7.58 22.68 -12.65
CA LYS A 45 -8.46 22.81 -11.47
C LYS A 45 -9.90 23.07 -11.90
N ARG A 46 -10.76 22.12 -11.58
CA ARG A 46 -12.21 22.17 -11.83
C ARG A 46 -12.94 22.46 -10.51
N SER A 47 -12.70 23.65 -9.93
CA SER A 47 -13.23 24.02 -8.60
C SER A 47 -14.76 23.88 -8.47
N LYS A 48 -15.51 24.11 -9.54
CA LYS A 48 -16.97 23.96 -9.57
C LYS A 48 -17.45 22.50 -9.50
N LEU A 49 -16.59 21.54 -9.86
CA LEU A 49 -16.91 20.11 -9.89
C LEU A 49 -16.33 19.32 -8.72
N VAL A 50 -15.68 20.00 -7.77
CA VAL A 50 -15.05 19.34 -6.60
C VAL A 50 -16.05 18.52 -5.82
N LEU A 51 -17.23 19.10 -5.53
CA LEU A 51 -18.28 18.39 -4.80
C LEU A 51 -18.78 17.16 -5.57
N PHE A 52 -19.00 17.31 -6.88
CA PHE A 52 -19.39 16.19 -7.74
C PHE A 52 -18.35 15.07 -7.73
N ASN A 53 -17.08 15.41 -7.88
CA ASN A 53 -15.98 14.43 -7.88
C ASN A 53 -15.84 13.74 -6.52
N LEU A 54 -16.04 14.47 -5.42
CA LEU A 54 -16.06 13.90 -4.08
C LEU A 54 -17.21 12.90 -3.92
N LEU A 55 -18.42 13.28 -4.33
CA LEU A 55 -19.59 12.41 -4.26
C LEU A 55 -19.44 11.18 -5.16
N LEU A 56 -18.89 11.34 -6.36
CA LEU A 56 -18.63 10.23 -7.27
C LEU A 56 -17.61 9.27 -6.67
N THR A 57 -16.51 9.79 -6.09
CA THR A 57 -15.51 8.95 -5.42
C THR A 57 -16.13 8.20 -4.25
N PHE A 58 -16.92 8.86 -3.43
CA PHE A 58 -17.63 8.22 -2.32
C PHE A 58 -18.60 7.14 -2.81
N ALA A 59 -19.38 7.42 -3.86
CA ALA A 59 -20.29 6.45 -4.46
C ALA A 59 -19.55 5.20 -4.98
N VAL A 60 -18.42 5.38 -5.68
CA VAL A 60 -17.56 4.28 -6.14
C VAL A 60 -17.07 3.44 -4.95
N LEU A 61 -16.60 4.08 -3.88
CA LEU A 61 -16.16 3.36 -2.67
C LEU A 61 -17.30 2.57 -2.01
N VAL A 62 -18.49 3.17 -1.91
CA VAL A 62 -19.67 2.48 -1.36
C VAL A 62 -20.05 1.27 -2.20
N VAL A 63 -20.07 1.40 -3.53
CA VAL A 63 -20.40 0.28 -4.43
C VAL A 63 -19.35 -0.85 -4.31
N LEU A 64 -18.05 -0.51 -4.15
CA LEU A 64 -16.98 -1.49 -3.92
C LEU A 64 -17.19 -2.26 -2.60
N LEU A 65 -17.62 -1.57 -1.52
CA LEU A 65 -17.89 -2.22 -0.24
C LEU A 65 -19.03 -3.26 -0.31
N PHE A 66 -20.03 -3.04 -1.14
CA PHE A 66 -21.09 -4.03 -1.33
C PHE A 66 -20.66 -5.29 -2.06
N ASN A 67 -19.51 -5.28 -2.71
CA ASN A 67 -18.87 -6.42 -3.41
C ASN A 67 -19.81 -7.18 -4.38
N LYS A 68 -20.84 -6.50 -4.92
CA LYS A 68 -21.81 -7.09 -5.86
C LYS A 68 -21.32 -7.11 -7.31
N PHE A 69 -20.39 -6.21 -7.63
CA PHE A 69 -19.84 -6.07 -8.99
C PHE A 69 -18.32 -6.26 -8.95
N PRO A 70 -17.71 -6.80 -10.02
CA PRO A 70 -16.26 -6.87 -10.14
C PRO A 70 -15.62 -5.48 -10.03
N ASN A 71 -14.52 -5.37 -9.29
CA ASN A 71 -13.86 -4.08 -9.01
C ASN A 71 -13.49 -3.32 -10.28
N TYR A 72 -13.01 -4.02 -11.32
CA TYR A 72 -12.66 -3.40 -12.60
C TYR A 72 -13.86 -2.73 -13.28
N PHE A 73 -15.05 -3.32 -13.17
CA PHE A 73 -16.27 -2.75 -13.73
C PHE A 73 -16.66 -1.46 -13.01
N VAL A 74 -16.61 -1.46 -11.68
CA VAL A 74 -16.94 -0.29 -10.86
C VAL A 74 -16.01 0.88 -11.17
N PHE A 75 -14.69 0.61 -11.24
CA PHE A 75 -13.70 1.63 -11.60
C PHE A 75 -13.86 2.13 -13.04
N MET A 76 -14.10 1.25 -14.00
CA MET A 76 -14.31 1.62 -15.40
C MET A 76 -15.53 2.54 -15.54
N PHE A 77 -16.64 2.21 -14.87
CA PHE A 77 -17.86 3.01 -14.92
C PHE A 77 -17.68 4.37 -14.22
N GLY A 78 -17.07 4.38 -13.03
CA GLY A 78 -16.74 5.60 -12.30
C GLY A 78 -15.80 6.53 -13.09
N CYS A 79 -14.78 5.98 -13.72
CA CYS A 79 -13.86 6.72 -14.58
C CYS A 79 -14.57 7.30 -15.82
N SER A 80 -15.45 6.54 -16.45
CA SER A 80 -16.22 7.00 -17.60
C SER A 80 -17.13 8.19 -17.24
N ILE A 81 -17.83 8.11 -16.11
CA ILE A 81 -18.65 9.22 -15.61
C ILE A 81 -17.78 10.44 -15.29
N ALA A 82 -16.65 10.22 -14.61
CA ALA A 82 -15.72 11.30 -14.30
C ALA A 82 -15.20 12.00 -15.56
N LEU A 83 -14.83 11.25 -16.59
CA LEU A 83 -14.36 11.81 -17.87
C LEU A 83 -15.45 12.61 -18.58
N LEU A 84 -16.66 12.09 -18.66
CA LEU A 84 -17.78 12.76 -19.33
C LEU A 84 -18.16 14.07 -18.66
N VAL A 85 -18.19 14.11 -17.33
CA VAL A 85 -18.61 15.29 -16.58
C VAL A 85 -17.51 16.33 -16.48
N ASN A 86 -16.25 15.92 -16.22
CA ASN A 86 -15.14 16.85 -16.07
C ASN A 86 -14.58 17.35 -17.41
N TYR A 87 -14.69 16.54 -18.46
CA TYR A 87 -14.12 16.83 -19.78
C TYR A 87 -15.16 16.58 -20.89
N PRO A 88 -16.11 17.49 -21.11
CA PRO A 88 -17.17 17.31 -22.12
C PRO A 88 -16.63 17.26 -23.56
N ASN A 89 -15.42 17.79 -23.79
CA ASN A 89 -14.79 17.75 -25.10
C ASN A 89 -14.00 16.46 -25.32
N ILE A 90 -14.32 15.71 -26.38
CA ILE A 90 -13.65 14.44 -26.74
C ILE A 90 -12.12 14.61 -26.93
N LYS A 91 -11.66 15.77 -27.41
CA LYS A 91 -10.23 16.04 -27.56
C LYS A 91 -9.52 16.10 -26.19
N GLU A 92 -10.18 16.74 -25.21
CA GLU A 92 -9.66 16.80 -23.84
C GLU A 92 -9.67 15.43 -23.17
N GLN A 93 -10.73 14.63 -23.35
CA GLN A 93 -10.80 13.25 -22.84
C GLN A 93 -9.64 12.42 -23.39
N LYS A 94 -9.41 12.45 -24.72
CA LYS A 94 -8.30 11.74 -25.36
C LYS A 94 -6.95 12.21 -24.84
N ALA A 95 -6.77 13.51 -24.62
CA ALA A 95 -5.54 14.05 -24.06
C ALA A 95 -5.29 13.56 -22.62
N ARG A 96 -6.33 13.46 -21.79
CA ARG A 96 -6.23 12.92 -20.42
C ARG A 96 -5.88 11.44 -20.41
N ILE A 97 -6.57 10.64 -21.22
CA ILE A 97 -6.27 9.22 -21.37
C ILE A 97 -4.82 9.03 -21.84
N LYS A 98 -4.39 9.77 -22.86
CA LYS A 98 -3.02 9.69 -23.40
C LYS A 98 -1.97 10.09 -22.36
N ALA A 99 -2.24 11.12 -21.55
CA ALA A 99 -1.32 11.58 -20.52
C ALA A 99 -1.03 10.51 -19.43
N HIS A 100 -1.98 9.61 -19.17
CA HIS A 100 -1.84 8.55 -18.16
C HIS A 100 -1.66 7.15 -18.74
N ALA A 101 -1.67 7.01 -20.08
CA ALA A 101 -1.59 5.71 -20.74
C ALA A 101 -0.27 4.96 -20.45
N SER A 102 0.86 5.68 -20.41
CA SER A 102 2.16 5.07 -20.09
C SER A 102 2.13 4.42 -18.70
N ALA A 103 1.71 5.16 -17.68
CA ALA A 103 1.65 4.64 -16.32
C ALA A 103 0.69 3.43 -16.20
N ALA A 104 -0.44 3.45 -16.91
CA ALA A 104 -1.38 2.33 -16.93
C ALA A 104 -0.78 1.09 -17.62
N LEU A 105 -0.04 1.28 -18.71
CA LEU A 105 0.65 0.19 -19.42
C LEU A 105 1.78 -0.39 -18.56
N ASP A 106 2.56 0.44 -17.88
CA ASP A 106 3.65 -0.01 -17.01
C ASP A 106 3.12 -0.91 -15.88
N VAL A 107 2.06 -0.48 -15.20
CA VAL A 107 1.41 -1.29 -14.15
C VAL A 107 0.84 -2.58 -14.71
N SER A 108 0.19 -2.53 -15.88
CA SER A 108 -0.40 -3.70 -16.52
C SER A 108 0.67 -4.70 -16.94
N ALA A 109 1.80 -4.23 -17.48
CA ALA A 109 2.93 -5.07 -17.87
C ALA A 109 3.55 -5.79 -16.67
N VAL A 110 3.74 -5.08 -15.56
CA VAL A 110 4.24 -5.69 -14.31
C VAL A 110 3.27 -6.74 -13.78
N MET A 111 1.97 -6.47 -13.78
CA MET A 111 0.96 -7.46 -13.34
C MET A 111 0.94 -8.71 -14.21
N LEU A 112 1.05 -8.56 -15.54
CA LEU A 112 1.10 -9.69 -16.46
C LEU A 112 2.38 -10.51 -16.26
N ALA A 113 3.54 -9.85 -16.17
CA ALA A 113 4.82 -10.51 -15.91
C ALA A 113 4.81 -11.28 -14.58
N ALA A 114 4.27 -10.66 -13.54
CA ALA A 114 4.11 -11.28 -12.23
C ALA A 114 3.17 -12.48 -12.25
N GLY A 115 2.04 -12.40 -12.95
CA GLY A 115 1.11 -13.52 -13.14
C GLY A 115 1.76 -14.71 -13.86
N ILE A 116 2.55 -14.43 -14.90
CA ILE A 116 3.33 -15.45 -15.62
C ILE A 116 4.36 -16.08 -14.66
N PHE A 117 5.11 -15.26 -13.94
CA PHE A 117 6.13 -15.73 -13.00
C PHE A 117 5.55 -16.66 -11.92
N VAL A 118 4.49 -16.24 -11.23
CA VAL A 118 3.82 -17.05 -10.21
C VAL A 118 3.22 -18.32 -10.82
N GLY A 119 2.63 -18.21 -12.01
CA GLY A 119 2.08 -19.36 -12.75
C GLY A 119 3.14 -20.39 -13.13
N VAL A 120 4.32 -19.93 -13.56
CA VAL A 120 5.46 -20.83 -13.88
C VAL A 120 5.98 -21.47 -12.60
N LEU A 121 6.22 -20.71 -11.54
CA LEU A 121 6.69 -21.24 -10.26
C LEU A 121 5.75 -22.32 -9.70
N GLY A 122 4.43 -22.07 -9.71
CA GLY A 122 3.45 -22.99 -9.16
C GLY A 122 3.29 -24.27 -10.00
N LYS A 123 3.26 -24.14 -11.35
CA LYS A 123 3.01 -25.29 -12.23
C LYS A 123 4.25 -26.11 -12.56
N SER A 124 5.45 -25.54 -12.43
CA SER A 124 6.71 -26.26 -12.71
C SER A 124 7.22 -27.11 -11.54
N GLY A 125 6.57 -27.08 -10.37
CA GLY A 125 7.07 -27.70 -9.15
C GLY A 125 8.24 -26.95 -8.48
N MET A 126 8.62 -25.79 -8.99
CA MET A 126 9.72 -25.00 -8.41
C MET A 126 9.40 -24.52 -7.00
N LEU A 127 8.16 -24.10 -6.73
CA LEU A 127 7.74 -23.72 -5.37
C LEU A 127 7.89 -24.87 -4.39
N GLU A 128 7.46 -26.07 -4.77
CA GLU A 128 7.61 -27.28 -3.96
C GLU A 128 9.09 -27.62 -3.71
N ALA A 129 9.91 -27.55 -4.77
CA ALA A 129 11.36 -27.77 -4.65
C ALA A 129 12.04 -26.76 -3.73
N MET A 130 11.59 -25.50 -3.69
CA MET A 130 12.08 -24.48 -2.77
C MET A 130 11.56 -24.69 -1.32
N THR A 131 10.39 -25.25 -1.18
CA THR A 131 9.74 -25.51 0.11
C THR A 131 10.45 -26.61 0.89
N VAL A 132 10.87 -27.70 0.23
CA VAL A 132 11.52 -28.86 0.85
C VAL A 132 12.73 -28.51 1.73
N PRO A 133 13.72 -27.70 1.30
CA PRO A 133 14.82 -27.30 2.19
C PRO A 133 14.35 -26.40 3.34
N LEU A 134 13.36 -25.54 3.11
CA LEU A 134 12.83 -24.66 4.16
C LEU A 134 12.16 -25.45 5.28
N LEU A 135 11.41 -26.51 4.96
CA LEU A 135 10.79 -27.40 5.93
C LEU A 135 11.83 -28.08 6.85
N LYS A 136 13.06 -28.30 6.36
CA LYS A 136 14.15 -28.87 7.17
C LYS A 136 14.78 -27.87 8.13
N ILE A 137 14.70 -26.59 7.80
CA ILE A 137 15.32 -25.51 8.59
C ILE A 137 14.36 -24.99 9.67
N ILE A 138 13.04 -25.03 9.40
CA ILE A 138 12.03 -24.50 10.32
C ILE A 138 11.85 -25.47 11.49
N PRO A 139 12.14 -25.02 12.75
CA PRO A 139 11.91 -25.87 13.92
C PRO A 139 10.43 -26.17 14.13
N SER A 140 10.10 -27.37 14.58
CA SER A 140 8.71 -27.84 14.74
C SER A 140 7.87 -26.95 15.66
N PHE A 141 8.48 -26.31 16.66
CA PHE A 141 7.76 -25.42 17.56
C PHE A 141 7.37 -24.09 16.89
N ILE A 142 8.11 -23.62 15.87
CA ILE A 142 7.80 -22.42 15.10
C ILE A 142 6.78 -22.75 14.01
N ALA A 143 6.84 -23.94 13.46
CA ALA A 143 6.02 -24.38 12.34
C ALA A 143 4.52 -24.17 12.57
N LYS A 144 4.04 -24.51 13.77
CA LYS A 144 2.63 -24.34 14.17
C LYS A 144 2.16 -22.88 14.16
N TYR A 145 3.08 -21.96 14.42
CA TYR A 145 2.80 -20.52 14.50
C TYR A 145 3.40 -19.72 13.34
N LEU A 146 3.75 -20.40 12.24
CA LEU A 146 4.46 -19.80 11.11
C LEU A 146 3.73 -18.56 10.56
N GLN A 147 2.40 -18.59 10.49
CA GLN A 147 1.60 -17.42 10.06
C GLN A 147 1.83 -16.19 10.96
N LEU A 148 1.94 -16.38 12.27
CA LEU A 148 2.20 -15.29 13.21
C LEU A 148 3.63 -14.79 13.08
N VAL A 149 4.59 -15.69 12.94
CA VAL A 149 6.01 -15.35 12.71
C VAL A 149 6.16 -14.52 11.42
N MET A 150 5.53 -14.98 10.34
CA MET A 150 5.52 -14.24 9.08
C MET A 150 4.80 -12.89 9.21
N GLY A 151 3.72 -12.82 9.98
CA GLY A 151 3.01 -11.58 10.28
C GLY A 151 3.88 -10.57 11.05
N VAL A 152 4.63 -11.03 12.06
CA VAL A 152 5.58 -10.20 12.81
C VAL A 152 6.73 -9.70 11.92
N LEU A 153 7.25 -10.56 11.06
CA LEU A 153 8.33 -10.25 10.12
C LEU A 153 7.86 -9.46 8.90
N ALA A 154 6.55 -9.41 8.65
CA ALA A 154 5.98 -8.81 7.44
C ALA A 154 6.36 -7.35 7.25
N LEU A 155 6.38 -6.54 8.31
CA LEU A 155 6.79 -5.14 8.22
C LEU A 155 8.30 -4.99 7.99
N PRO A 156 9.22 -5.59 8.77
CA PRO A 156 10.64 -5.53 8.47
C PRO A 156 11.00 -6.04 7.07
N LEU A 157 10.49 -7.19 6.68
CA LEU A 157 10.70 -7.73 5.33
C LEU A 157 10.12 -6.81 4.26
N GLY A 158 8.89 -6.31 4.48
CA GLY A 158 8.23 -5.39 3.57
C GLY A 158 8.92 -4.05 3.42
N THR A 159 9.72 -3.63 4.41
CA THR A 159 10.52 -2.40 4.36
C THR A 159 11.76 -2.57 3.50
N ILE A 160 12.44 -3.73 3.61
CA ILE A 160 13.70 -4.02 2.93
C ILE A 160 13.47 -4.55 1.51
N VAL A 161 12.43 -5.38 1.33
CA VAL A 161 12.13 -6.03 0.06
C VAL A 161 11.15 -5.19 -0.74
N GLY A 162 11.44 -5.02 -2.03
CA GLY A 162 10.54 -4.34 -2.96
C GLY A 162 9.14 -4.99 -3.00
N THR A 163 8.12 -4.20 -3.26
CA THR A 163 6.71 -4.62 -3.21
C THR A 163 6.44 -5.83 -4.10
N ASP A 164 6.96 -5.82 -5.32
CA ASP A 164 6.76 -6.90 -6.28
C ASP A 164 7.42 -8.21 -5.84
N SER A 165 8.67 -8.14 -5.36
CA SER A 165 9.39 -9.30 -4.83
C SER A 165 8.72 -9.88 -3.59
N TYR A 166 8.12 -9.03 -2.77
CA TYR A 166 7.37 -9.48 -1.59
C TYR A 166 6.10 -10.25 -1.98
N PHE A 167 5.26 -9.68 -2.85
CA PHE A 167 3.99 -10.28 -3.23
C PHE A 167 4.13 -11.47 -4.18
N TYR A 168 5.10 -11.44 -5.10
CA TYR A 168 5.25 -12.48 -6.11
C TYR A 168 6.34 -13.51 -5.80
N GLY A 169 7.22 -13.20 -4.87
CA GLY A 169 8.27 -14.11 -4.42
C GLY A 169 8.02 -14.68 -3.02
N ILE A 170 8.10 -13.83 -2.00
CA ILE A 170 8.08 -14.29 -0.60
C ILE A 170 6.71 -14.83 -0.20
N MET A 171 5.63 -14.13 -0.56
CA MET A 171 4.28 -14.51 -0.12
C MET A 171 3.83 -15.88 -0.68
N PRO A 172 3.94 -16.20 -1.97
CA PRO A 172 3.58 -17.52 -2.49
C PRO A 172 4.39 -18.64 -1.83
N LEU A 173 5.69 -18.42 -1.62
CA LEU A 173 6.56 -19.38 -0.96
C LEU A 173 6.14 -19.61 0.52
N ALA A 174 5.84 -18.54 1.25
CA ALA A 174 5.36 -18.66 2.63
C ALA A 174 4.02 -19.38 2.72
N MET A 175 3.12 -19.13 1.76
CA MET A 175 1.83 -19.84 1.68
C MET A 175 2.03 -21.33 1.43
N GLU A 176 2.91 -21.71 0.50
CA GLU A 176 3.25 -23.09 0.17
C GLU A 176 3.88 -23.82 1.36
N VAL A 177 4.85 -23.19 2.04
CA VAL A 177 5.43 -23.71 3.27
C VAL A 177 4.37 -23.88 4.37
N GLY A 178 3.47 -22.92 4.53
CA GLY A 178 2.40 -22.92 5.51
C GLY A 178 1.42 -24.09 5.32
N GLN A 179 1.07 -24.43 4.07
CA GLN A 179 0.19 -25.56 3.77
C GLN A 179 0.73 -26.89 4.29
N ASN A 180 2.04 -27.09 4.29
CA ASN A 180 2.66 -28.30 4.84
C ASN A 180 2.49 -28.42 6.37
N TYR A 181 2.12 -27.33 7.03
CA TYR A 181 1.82 -27.28 8.47
C TYR A 181 0.33 -27.06 8.76
N ALA A 182 -0.54 -27.38 7.79
CA ALA A 182 -1.98 -27.21 7.87
C ALA A 182 -2.43 -25.77 8.15
N ILE A 183 -1.64 -24.77 7.74
CA ILE A 183 -2.02 -23.36 7.79
C ILE A 183 -2.75 -23.01 6.50
N GLU A 184 -3.94 -22.43 6.63
CA GLU A 184 -4.72 -21.99 5.49
C GLU A 184 -4.00 -20.88 4.73
N PRO A 185 -3.86 -20.94 3.39
CA PRO A 185 -3.19 -19.91 2.59
C PRO A 185 -3.75 -18.51 2.80
N LEU A 186 -5.05 -18.41 2.99
CA LEU A 186 -5.72 -17.12 3.25
C LEU A 186 -5.23 -16.49 4.55
N ASN A 187 -5.11 -17.26 5.62
CA ASN A 187 -4.64 -16.77 6.92
C ASN A 187 -3.17 -16.33 6.84
N MET A 188 -2.33 -17.11 6.14
CA MET A 188 -0.95 -16.71 5.88
C MET A 188 -0.88 -15.38 5.10
N ALA A 189 -1.70 -15.25 4.05
CA ALA A 189 -1.75 -14.05 3.23
C ALA A 189 -2.22 -12.83 4.06
N ILE A 190 -3.27 -12.95 4.87
CA ILE A 190 -3.78 -11.88 5.73
C ILE A 190 -2.70 -11.41 6.70
N ALA A 191 -2.02 -12.34 7.40
CA ALA A 191 -0.94 -12.00 8.33
C ALA A 191 0.18 -11.21 7.65
N MET A 192 0.60 -11.63 6.47
CA MET A 192 1.65 -10.99 5.69
C MET A 192 1.21 -9.65 5.12
N LEU A 193 -0.05 -9.52 4.67
CA LEU A 193 -0.61 -8.29 4.11
C LEU A 193 -0.69 -7.16 5.14
N ILE A 194 -1.05 -7.46 6.38
CA ILE A 194 -1.14 -6.46 7.45
C ILE A 194 0.19 -5.71 7.61
N GLY A 195 1.28 -6.43 7.80
CA GLY A 195 2.60 -5.82 7.98
C GLY A 195 3.10 -5.16 6.72
N LYS A 196 2.91 -5.78 5.54
CA LYS A 196 3.36 -5.23 4.26
C LYS A 196 2.67 -3.91 3.93
N ASN A 197 1.36 -3.80 4.11
CA ASN A 197 0.65 -2.56 3.83
C ASN A 197 1.11 -1.40 4.72
N ILE A 198 1.42 -1.67 6.00
CA ILE A 198 1.96 -0.65 6.91
C ILE A 198 3.40 -0.31 6.53
N SER A 199 4.20 -1.27 6.07
CA SER A 199 5.59 -1.04 5.65
C SER A 199 5.73 -0.05 4.48
N LEU A 200 4.69 0.12 3.65
CA LEU A 200 4.69 1.10 2.55
C LEU A 200 4.93 2.54 3.03
N LEU A 201 4.61 2.84 4.29
CA LEU A 201 4.80 4.17 4.89
C LEU A 201 6.26 4.46 5.27
N VAL A 202 7.10 3.42 5.40
CA VAL A 202 8.51 3.55 5.82
C VAL A 202 9.50 2.87 4.87
N SER A 203 9.01 2.24 3.80
CA SER A 203 9.91 1.53 2.88
C SER A 203 10.65 2.50 1.97
N PRO A 204 12.01 2.42 1.91
CA PRO A 204 12.79 3.17 0.95
C PRO A 204 12.61 2.68 -0.50
N MET A 205 11.90 1.56 -0.71
CA MET A 205 11.59 1.03 -2.03
C MET A 205 10.28 1.60 -2.61
N VAL A 206 9.60 2.47 -1.86
CA VAL A 206 8.29 3.02 -2.25
C VAL A 206 8.43 4.52 -2.56
N PRO A 207 8.07 4.97 -3.78
CA PRO A 207 8.18 6.37 -4.17
C PRO A 207 7.40 7.34 -3.26
N ALA A 208 6.29 6.89 -2.68
CA ALA A 208 5.49 7.71 -1.77
C ALA A 208 6.25 8.12 -0.50
N THR A 209 7.19 7.29 -0.02
CA THR A 209 8.06 7.64 1.11
C THR A 209 8.96 8.84 0.75
N PHE A 210 9.55 8.83 -0.44
CA PHE A 210 10.38 9.95 -0.91
C PHE A 210 9.57 11.23 -1.12
N LEU A 211 8.34 11.11 -1.61
CA LEU A 211 7.45 12.26 -1.72
C LEU A 211 7.15 12.84 -0.34
N ALA A 212 6.85 12.00 0.65
CA ALA A 212 6.55 12.45 2.01
C ALA A 212 7.75 13.18 2.65
N ILE A 213 8.96 12.59 2.57
CA ILE A 213 10.17 13.22 3.14
C ILE A 213 10.57 14.49 2.37
N GLY A 214 10.34 14.52 1.05
CA GLY A 214 10.57 15.72 0.24
C GLY A 214 9.65 16.87 0.62
N LEU A 215 8.37 16.60 0.83
CA LEU A 215 7.37 17.60 1.27
C LEU A 215 7.63 18.11 2.68
N THR A 216 8.17 17.26 3.57
CA THR A 216 8.47 17.62 4.96
C THR A 216 9.90 18.13 5.16
N ASN A 217 10.71 18.13 4.09
CA ASN A 217 12.13 18.48 4.13
C ASN A 217 12.92 17.74 5.22
N THR A 218 12.61 16.45 5.39
CA THR A 218 13.25 15.55 6.38
C THR A 218 14.20 14.57 5.69
N GLU A 219 15.19 14.08 6.40
CA GLU A 219 16.06 13.02 5.88
C GLU A 219 15.39 11.65 5.99
N LEU A 220 15.64 10.77 5.00
CA LEU A 220 15.13 9.40 5.00
C LEU A 220 15.54 8.63 6.28
N LYS A 221 16.75 8.84 6.74
CA LYS A 221 17.29 8.22 7.97
C LYS A 221 16.46 8.58 9.20
N ASP A 222 16.10 9.86 9.34
CA ASP A 222 15.33 10.33 10.48
C ASP A 222 13.89 9.86 10.43
N HIS A 223 13.28 9.89 9.23
CA HIS A 223 11.96 9.32 9.00
C HIS A 223 11.90 7.83 9.38
N LEU A 224 12.85 7.03 8.89
CA LEU A 224 12.92 5.60 9.23
C LEU A 224 13.11 5.37 10.72
N LYS A 225 14.07 6.06 11.32
CA LYS A 225 14.38 5.91 12.76
C LYS A 225 13.17 6.26 13.64
N TYR A 226 12.41 7.28 13.27
CA TYR A 226 11.26 7.76 14.03
C TYR A 226 10.02 6.89 13.80
N SER A 227 9.75 6.48 12.57
CA SER A 227 8.47 5.87 12.16
C SER A 227 8.48 4.34 12.21
N LEU A 228 9.64 3.67 12.08
CA LEU A 228 9.70 2.22 11.96
C LEU A 228 9.11 1.50 13.18
N ILE A 229 9.54 1.88 14.38
CA ILE A 229 9.12 1.21 15.62
C ILE A 229 7.63 1.42 15.91
N PRO A 230 7.09 2.65 15.89
CA PRO A 230 5.66 2.86 16.09
C PRO A 230 4.78 2.14 15.07
N LEU A 231 5.19 2.12 13.80
CA LEU A 231 4.46 1.42 12.76
C LEU A 231 4.55 -0.11 12.90
N TRP A 232 5.68 -0.62 13.37
CA TRP A 232 5.79 -2.05 13.68
C TRP A 232 4.88 -2.44 14.84
N ILE A 233 4.84 -1.66 15.90
CA ILE A 233 3.91 -1.89 17.01
C ILE A 233 2.46 -1.86 16.52
N LEU A 234 2.11 -0.90 15.65
CA LEU A 234 0.80 -0.83 15.04
C LEU A 234 0.49 -2.10 14.21
N SER A 235 1.46 -2.58 13.44
CA SER A 235 1.35 -3.83 12.68
C SER A 235 1.05 -5.03 13.58
N LEU A 236 1.74 -5.12 14.72
CA LEU A 236 1.51 -6.19 15.71
C LEU A 236 0.12 -6.10 16.35
N ILE A 237 -0.34 -4.90 16.70
CA ILE A 237 -1.70 -4.69 17.22
C ILE A 237 -2.74 -5.14 16.19
N MET A 238 -2.57 -4.77 14.92
CA MET A 238 -3.47 -5.19 13.85
C MET A 238 -3.44 -6.70 13.61
N LEU A 239 -2.28 -7.33 13.73
CA LEU A 239 -2.13 -8.78 13.63
C LEU A 239 -2.87 -9.49 14.78
N ILE A 240 -2.71 -9.02 16.02
CA ILE A 240 -3.43 -9.55 17.19
C ILE A 240 -4.94 -9.41 16.98
N PHE A 241 -5.39 -8.27 16.49
CA PHE A 241 -6.81 -8.05 16.21
C PHE A 241 -7.34 -9.02 15.14
N ALA A 242 -6.57 -9.28 14.09
CA ALA A 242 -6.94 -10.25 13.05
C ALA A 242 -7.06 -11.68 13.62
N VAL A 243 -6.15 -12.07 14.53
CA VAL A 243 -6.22 -13.37 15.22
C VAL A 243 -7.47 -13.46 16.10
N ILE A 244 -7.85 -12.38 16.81
CA ILE A 244 -9.06 -12.37 17.67
C ILE A 244 -10.34 -12.52 16.84
N ILE A 245 -10.37 -11.98 15.62
CA ILE A 245 -11.54 -12.08 14.71
C ILE A 245 -11.65 -13.48 14.08
N GLY A 246 -10.61 -14.30 14.14
CA GLY A 246 -10.66 -15.68 13.66
C GLY A 246 -9.82 -15.97 12.41
N MET A 247 -8.74 -15.24 12.22
CA MET A 247 -7.71 -15.55 11.24
C MET A 247 -7.05 -16.89 11.52
#